data_472fd34e2a8a4892c14e67fe41b1d910
#
_entry.id   472fd34e2a8a4892c14e67fe41b1d910
#
_cell.length_a   1.000
_cell.length_b   1.000
_cell.length_c   1.000
_cell.angle_alpha   90.00
_cell.angle_beta   90.00
_cell.angle_gamma   90.00
#
_symmetry.space_group_name_H-M   'P 1'
#
loop_
_entity.id
_entity.type
_entity.pdbx_description
1 polymer ?
#
loop_
_entity_poly.entity_id
_entity_poly.type
_entity_poly.pdbx_seq_one_letter_code
_entity_poly.pdbx_strand_id
1 'polypeptide(L)'
;MRHFVTPLLALGCLIGNAAAAWPNGPFKTSGRWIVNANNEKVKLAGANWPGHGEVMVPEGLQYQSIKGVLSDIKGIGMNAIRLTYATEMVDQIYANGGKDIDIKTAFEEGLGKENGTIVLAKVLKNNPTFTAKTTRLEVYDAIAAECLRQQIYIDLDNHISEGKWCCGGEDGNTWWGDTQFDTAKWVRGGAYMAAHAKKWPAKVTQSLRNEPREPTNNNKLRDASYNWSDLYKYMRQGADAVHQADPNAIIVISGMNYDTYVTPLYSGEKMKPRGEVFNRDDFKGYGKDKLVLEIHTYENKGTSCPSLRYNLYNKGFQAMNESDPNVAEVFPVMLTEFGQAMNGADYETAKTYVSCLSQYLPEMQASWFIWVIVGRYYTRQGIQEFDDSWGMKKADWSGWKNDQYIETYLKPQIKGTLR
;
A
#
# COMPACT_ATOMS: atom_id res chain seq x y z
N MET A 1 36.55 -15.41 -70.80
CA MET A 1 36.20 -14.55 -69.65
C MET A 1 34.88 -15.01 -69.04
N ARG A 2 34.93 -15.68 -67.90
CA ARG A 2 33.71 -16.14 -67.20
C ARG A 2 33.48 -15.20 -66.03
N HIS A 3 32.36 -14.49 -66.04
CA HIS A 3 31.94 -13.64 -64.96
C HIS A 3 31.27 -14.48 -63.86
N PHE A 4 31.85 -14.51 -62.67
CA PHE A 4 31.20 -15.03 -61.46
C PHE A 4 30.33 -13.93 -60.86
N VAL A 5 29.04 -14.17 -60.76
CA VAL A 5 28.09 -13.33 -59.99
C VAL A 5 27.88 -13.98 -58.64
N THR A 6 28.32 -13.33 -57.60
CA THR A 6 28.11 -13.74 -56.17
C THR A 6 26.77 -13.17 -55.69
N PRO A 7 25.84 -14.01 -55.18
CA PRO A 7 24.64 -13.47 -54.59
C PRO A 7 24.90 -12.94 -53.17
N LEU A 8 24.58 -11.68 -52.94
CA LEU A 8 24.50 -11.08 -51.61
C LEU A 8 23.27 -11.66 -50.88
N LEU A 9 23.50 -12.47 -49.86
CA LEU A 9 22.45 -12.82 -48.87
C LEU A 9 22.23 -11.63 -47.96
N ALA A 10 21.08 -10.96 -48.08
CA ALA A 10 20.60 -10.01 -47.15
C ALA A 10 20.08 -10.72 -45.88
N LEU A 11 20.85 -10.69 -44.80
CA LEU A 11 20.38 -11.18 -43.51
C LEU A 11 19.42 -10.16 -42.89
N GLY A 12 18.12 -10.37 -43.09
CA GLY A 12 17.08 -9.58 -42.42
C GLY A 12 17.04 -9.90 -40.93
N CYS A 13 17.57 -9.00 -40.10
CA CYS A 13 17.33 -9.03 -38.65
C CYS A 13 15.84 -8.82 -38.37
N LEU A 14 15.12 -9.90 -38.16
CA LEU A 14 13.82 -9.87 -37.51
C LEU A 14 14.05 -9.45 -36.05
N ILE A 15 13.95 -8.15 -35.78
CA ILE A 15 13.79 -7.64 -34.42
C ILE A 15 12.38 -8.03 -34.00
N GLY A 16 12.22 -9.24 -33.47
CA GLY A 16 11.01 -9.62 -32.77
C GLY A 16 10.89 -8.74 -31.54
N ASN A 17 9.88 -7.87 -31.50
CA ASN A 17 9.44 -7.24 -30.26
C ASN A 17 8.98 -8.36 -29.34
N ALA A 18 9.89 -8.89 -28.52
CA ALA A 18 9.50 -9.70 -27.37
C ALA A 18 8.66 -8.78 -26.47
N ALA A 19 7.34 -9.00 -26.42
CA ALA A 19 6.52 -8.33 -25.42
C ALA A 19 7.20 -8.55 -24.07
N ALA A 20 7.48 -7.45 -23.35
CA ALA A 20 8.12 -7.55 -22.07
C ALA A 20 7.28 -8.48 -21.17
N ALA A 21 7.95 -9.42 -20.49
CA ALA A 21 7.27 -10.35 -19.60
C ALA A 21 6.65 -9.60 -18.40
N TRP A 22 5.47 -10.05 -17.94
CA TRP A 22 4.87 -9.49 -16.73
C TRP A 22 5.97 -9.35 -15.64
N PRO A 23 6.02 -8.26 -14.87
CA PRO A 23 5.02 -7.19 -14.67
C PRO A 23 5.13 -6.00 -15.64
N ASN A 24 6.01 -6.03 -16.62
CA ASN A 24 6.16 -4.99 -17.63
C ASN A 24 6.57 -3.60 -17.09
N GLY A 25 7.37 -3.57 -16.01
CA GLY A 25 8.00 -2.34 -15.54
C GLY A 25 9.05 -1.79 -16.52
N PRO A 26 9.54 -0.56 -16.34
CA PRO A 26 9.21 0.35 -15.27
C PRO A 26 7.81 0.98 -15.42
N PHE A 27 7.19 1.32 -14.29
CA PHE A 27 5.89 1.98 -14.25
C PHE A 27 6.04 3.50 -14.22
N LYS A 28 5.01 4.20 -14.74
CA LYS A 28 4.89 5.66 -14.66
C LYS A 28 3.43 6.06 -14.57
N THR A 29 3.17 7.33 -14.28
CA THR A 29 1.82 7.91 -14.38
C THR A 29 1.63 8.63 -15.71
N SER A 30 0.40 8.60 -16.25
CA SER A 30 0.00 9.29 -17.47
C SER A 30 -1.46 9.76 -17.30
N GLY A 31 -1.65 11.06 -17.09
CA GLY A 31 -2.94 11.61 -16.69
C GLY A 31 -3.45 10.91 -15.43
N ARG A 32 -4.67 10.39 -15.49
CA ARG A 32 -5.31 9.65 -14.37
C ARG A 32 -4.87 8.19 -14.20
N TRP A 33 -3.89 7.71 -14.95
CA TRP A 33 -3.54 6.30 -15.02
C TRP A 33 -2.13 6.00 -14.53
N ILE A 34 -1.96 4.87 -13.87
CA ILE A 34 -0.67 4.18 -13.80
C ILE A 34 -0.55 3.38 -15.09
N VAL A 35 0.62 3.44 -15.74
CA VAL A 35 0.89 2.68 -16.96
C VAL A 35 2.21 1.93 -16.85
N ASN A 36 2.30 0.79 -17.54
CA ASN A 36 3.52 -0.01 -17.65
C ASN A 36 4.44 0.51 -18.78
N ALA A 37 5.55 -0.19 -19.02
CA ALA A 37 6.52 0.18 -20.05
C ALA A 37 5.93 0.18 -21.49
N ASN A 38 4.85 -0.58 -21.71
CA ASN A 38 4.12 -0.62 -22.99
C ASN A 38 3.04 0.49 -23.09
N ASN A 39 2.93 1.39 -22.12
CA ASN A 39 1.85 2.37 -21.95
C ASN A 39 0.45 1.74 -21.78
N GLU A 40 0.39 0.50 -21.33
CA GLU A 40 -0.86 -0.16 -20.97
C GLU A 40 -1.29 0.25 -19.56
N LYS A 41 -2.58 0.46 -19.33
CA LYS A 41 -3.13 0.84 -18.03
C LYS A 41 -2.94 -0.29 -17.02
N VAL A 42 -2.39 0.05 -15.85
CA VAL A 42 -2.25 -0.85 -14.71
C VAL A 42 -3.26 -0.43 -13.65
N LYS A 43 -4.27 -1.27 -13.44
CA LYS A 43 -5.27 -1.09 -12.39
C LYS A 43 -5.04 -2.13 -11.29
N LEU A 44 -5.10 -1.69 -10.04
CA LEU A 44 -4.85 -2.52 -8.87
C LEU A 44 -6.16 -2.77 -8.13
N ALA A 45 -6.48 -4.02 -7.90
CA ALA A 45 -7.61 -4.45 -7.08
C ALA A 45 -7.06 -5.46 -6.05
N GLY A 46 -6.95 -5.05 -4.80
CA GLY A 46 -6.19 -5.80 -3.83
C GLY A 46 -6.66 -5.72 -2.39
N ALA A 47 -5.85 -6.27 -1.50
CA ALA A 47 -6.06 -6.21 -0.07
C ALA A 47 -4.81 -5.74 0.66
N ASN A 48 -5.00 -5.07 1.81
CA ASN A 48 -3.93 -4.75 2.74
C ASN A 48 -3.45 -6.01 3.46
N TRP A 49 -2.14 -6.25 3.47
CA TRP A 49 -1.51 -7.32 4.24
C TRP A 49 -0.62 -6.72 5.32
N PRO A 50 -1.06 -6.71 6.60
CA PRO A 50 -0.32 -6.09 7.68
C PRO A 50 1.01 -6.78 7.97
N GLY A 51 2.07 -5.99 7.99
CA GLY A 51 3.41 -6.39 8.42
C GLY A 51 4.04 -5.38 9.37
N HIS A 52 3.26 -4.39 9.80
CA HIS A 52 3.69 -3.25 10.62
C HIS A 52 3.44 -3.41 12.12
N GLY A 53 2.80 -4.53 12.54
CA GLY A 53 2.50 -4.80 13.95
C GLY A 53 3.75 -5.02 14.79
N GLU A 54 3.56 -5.37 16.06
CA GLU A 54 4.61 -5.48 17.09
C GLU A 54 5.74 -6.45 16.72
N VAL A 55 5.44 -7.47 15.92
CA VAL A 55 6.44 -8.44 15.43
C VAL A 55 7.19 -7.93 14.19
N MET A 56 6.59 -7.01 13.43
CA MET A 56 7.10 -6.51 12.15
C MET A 56 7.41 -7.63 11.13
N VAL A 57 6.59 -8.67 11.17
CA VAL A 57 6.53 -9.78 10.19
C VAL A 57 5.10 -9.84 9.67
N PRO A 58 4.85 -9.99 8.35
CA PRO A 58 3.49 -10.06 7.82
C PRO A 58 2.64 -11.14 8.48
N GLU A 59 1.39 -10.78 8.81
CA GLU A 59 0.47 -11.54 9.64
C GLU A 59 0.01 -12.86 8.99
N GLY A 60 -0.37 -13.82 9.83
CA GLY A 60 -1.04 -15.06 9.41
C GLY A 60 -0.14 -16.22 9.04
N LEU A 61 1.18 -16.02 9.04
CA LEU A 61 2.12 -17.08 8.65
C LEU A 61 2.14 -18.26 9.63
N GLN A 62 1.63 -18.08 10.85
CA GLN A 62 1.41 -19.17 11.82
C GLN A 62 0.27 -20.10 11.39
N TYR A 63 -0.60 -19.67 10.50
CA TYR A 63 -1.74 -20.46 10.01
C TYR A 63 -1.58 -20.93 8.57
N GLN A 64 -0.92 -20.11 7.73
CA GLN A 64 -0.86 -20.35 6.29
C GLN A 64 0.52 -20.01 5.73
N SER A 65 0.91 -20.65 4.63
CA SER A 65 2.13 -20.28 3.91
C SER A 65 1.92 -18.98 3.11
N ILE A 66 3.01 -18.26 2.82
CA ILE A 66 3.00 -17.10 1.90
C ILE A 66 2.29 -17.46 0.59
N LYS A 67 2.63 -18.62 0.02
CA LYS A 67 1.99 -19.13 -1.19
C LYS A 67 0.48 -19.28 -1.03
N GLY A 68 0.02 -19.80 0.10
CA GLY A 68 -1.40 -20.01 0.39
C GLY A 68 -2.15 -18.67 0.46
N VAL A 69 -1.66 -17.71 1.24
CA VAL A 69 -2.28 -16.38 1.36
C VAL A 69 -2.43 -15.72 -0.01
N LEU A 70 -1.37 -15.70 -0.82
CA LEU A 70 -1.40 -15.08 -2.15
C LEU A 70 -2.28 -15.87 -3.13
N SER A 71 -2.34 -17.19 -2.99
CA SER A 71 -3.26 -18.03 -3.81
C SER A 71 -4.73 -17.74 -3.49
N ASP A 72 -5.08 -17.49 -2.24
CA ASP A 72 -6.44 -17.10 -1.85
C ASP A 72 -6.82 -15.73 -2.43
N ILE A 73 -5.93 -14.75 -2.34
CA ILE A 73 -6.09 -13.41 -2.94
C ILE A 73 -6.30 -13.55 -4.46
N LYS A 74 -5.42 -14.30 -5.13
CA LYS A 74 -5.52 -14.55 -6.58
C LYS A 74 -6.79 -15.32 -6.95
N GLY A 75 -7.20 -16.27 -6.10
CA GLY A 75 -8.37 -17.12 -6.31
C GLY A 75 -9.70 -16.37 -6.37
N ILE A 76 -9.81 -15.23 -5.72
CA ILE A 76 -10.98 -14.34 -5.84
C ILE A 76 -10.86 -13.30 -6.94
N GLY A 77 -9.73 -13.32 -7.68
CA GLY A 77 -9.48 -12.45 -8.84
C GLY A 77 -8.66 -11.19 -8.56
N MET A 78 -8.25 -10.93 -7.32
CA MET A 78 -7.37 -9.80 -7.01
C MET A 78 -6.01 -9.93 -7.69
N ASN A 79 -5.39 -8.80 -8.02
CA ASN A 79 -4.10 -8.73 -8.68
C ASN A 79 -3.06 -7.92 -7.90
N ALA A 80 -3.35 -7.50 -6.68
CA ALA A 80 -2.43 -6.68 -5.90
C ALA A 80 -2.54 -6.93 -4.39
N ILE A 81 -1.47 -6.59 -3.66
CA ILE A 81 -1.44 -6.43 -2.21
C ILE A 81 -0.86 -5.06 -1.85
N ARG A 82 -1.33 -4.46 -0.76
CA ARG A 82 -0.66 -3.35 -0.08
C ARG A 82 0.07 -3.94 1.12
N LEU A 83 1.39 -4.06 1.01
CA LEU A 83 2.25 -4.70 2.00
C LEU A 83 2.82 -3.64 2.93
N THR A 84 2.40 -3.67 4.19
CA THR A 84 2.71 -2.60 5.13
C THR A 84 3.96 -2.91 5.97
N TYR A 85 4.72 -1.86 6.34
CA TYR A 85 5.86 -1.97 7.25
C TYR A 85 5.92 -0.79 8.24
N ALA A 86 6.63 -0.98 9.36
CA ALA A 86 6.92 0.08 10.34
C ALA A 86 8.32 0.68 10.09
N THR A 87 8.47 2.00 10.28
CA THR A 87 9.79 2.67 10.23
C THR A 87 10.76 2.07 11.25
N GLU A 88 10.27 1.65 12.39
CA GLU A 88 11.04 1.01 13.46
C GLU A 88 11.85 -0.19 12.98
N MET A 89 11.29 -1.00 12.08
CA MET A 89 12.03 -2.13 11.48
C MET A 89 13.37 -1.68 10.89
N VAL A 90 13.36 -0.55 10.17
CA VAL A 90 14.58 0.02 9.58
C VAL A 90 15.47 0.66 10.64
N ASP A 91 14.89 1.32 11.65
CA ASP A 91 15.65 1.91 12.74
C ASP A 91 16.45 0.84 13.52
N GLN A 92 15.83 -0.31 13.77
CA GLN A 92 16.49 -1.46 14.41
C GLN A 92 17.62 -2.01 13.53
N ILE A 93 17.47 -2.06 12.20
CA ILE A 93 18.54 -2.44 11.27
C ILE A 93 19.74 -1.49 11.42
N TYR A 94 19.50 -0.18 11.44
CA TYR A 94 20.58 0.80 11.63
C TYR A 94 21.23 0.68 13.01
N ALA A 95 20.45 0.49 14.06
CA ALA A 95 20.95 0.29 15.43
C ALA A 95 21.78 -1.00 15.55
N ASN A 96 21.49 -2.01 14.75
CA ASN A 96 22.19 -3.29 14.71
C ASN A 96 23.31 -3.34 13.62
N GLY A 97 23.92 -2.20 13.35
CA GLY A 97 25.06 -2.13 12.39
C GLY A 97 24.71 -2.48 10.97
N GLY A 98 23.50 -2.24 10.52
CA GLY A 98 23.02 -2.50 9.15
C GLY A 98 22.48 -3.92 8.94
N LYS A 99 22.35 -4.72 9.99
CA LYS A 99 21.83 -6.10 9.92
C LYS A 99 20.41 -6.15 10.48
N ASP A 100 19.49 -6.73 9.71
CA ASP A 100 18.15 -7.00 10.23
C ASP A 100 18.17 -8.11 11.29
N ILE A 101 17.23 -8.07 12.23
CA ILE A 101 17.07 -9.12 13.23
C ILE A 101 16.39 -10.35 12.59
N ASP A 102 16.67 -11.51 13.16
CA ASP A 102 16.01 -12.74 12.73
C ASP A 102 14.57 -12.83 13.27
N ILE A 103 13.74 -13.64 12.59
CA ILE A 103 12.32 -13.78 12.96
C ILE A 103 12.15 -14.43 14.33
N LYS A 104 13.11 -15.23 14.82
CA LYS A 104 13.06 -15.74 16.18
C LYS A 104 13.09 -14.59 17.19
N THR A 105 14.05 -13.70 17.03
CA THR A 105 14.17 -12.48 17.85
C THR A 105 12.93 -11.62 17.73
N ALA A 106 12.44 -11.36 16.50
CA ALA A 106 11.24 -10.55 16.27
C ALA A 106 9.98 -11.13 16.95
N PHE A 107 9.76 -12.44 16.87
CA PHE A 107 8.63 -13.08 17.54
C PHE A 107 8.79 -13.10 19.07
N GLU A 108 9.99 -13.31 19.60
CA GLU A 108 10.24 -13.29 21.06
C GLU A 108 10.10 -11.87 21.62
N GLU A 109 10.52 -10.84 20.91
CA GLU A 109 10.36 -9.44 21.33
C GLU A 109 8.89 -8.99 21.26
N GLY A 110 8.19 -9.28 20.15
CA GLY A 110 6.81 -8.84 19.95
C GLY A 110 5.77 -9.60 20.78
N LEU A 111 6.01 -10.89 21.09
CA LEU A 111 5.00 -11.78 21.74
C LEU A 111 5.44 -12.28 23.13
N GLY A 112 6.65 -11.98 23.55
CA GLY A 112 7.29 -12.64 24.68
C GLY A 112 7.85 -14.02 24.31
N LYS A 113 8.86 -14.47 25.04
CA LYS A 113 9.66 -15.66 24.72
C LYS A 113 8.83 -16.94 24.52
N GLU A 114 7.85 -17.20 25.39
CA GLU A 114 7.04 -18.41 25.34
C GLU A 114 6.13 -18.41 24.09
N ASN A 115 5.28 -17.39 23.95
CA ASN A 115 4.38 -17.26 22.81
C ASN A 115 5.14 -17.11 21.49
N GLY A 116 6.21 -16.32 21.46
CA GLY A 116 7.06 -16.16 20.29
C GLY A 116 7.64 -17.46 19.80
N THR A 117 8.13 -18.33 20.70
CA THR A 117 8.62 -19.67 20.35
C THR A 117 7.52 -20.56 19.75
N ILE A 118 6.30 -20.54 20.33
CA ILE A 118 5.16 -21.33 19.84
C ILE A 118 4.73 -20.85 18.45
N VAL A 119 4.60 -19.55 18.26
CA VAL A 119 4.19 -18.96 16.97
C VAL A 119 5.24 -19.21 15.90
N LEU A 120 6.52 -18.99 16.21
CA LEU A 120 7.62 -19.26 15.30
C LEU A 120 7.61 -20.72 14.80
N ALA A 121 7.40 -21.68 15.68
CA ALA A 121 7.34 -23.09 15.28
C ALA A 121 6.25 -23.36 14.23
N LYS A 122 5.08 -22.70 14.36
CA LYS A 122 3.98 -22.77 13.38
C LYS A 122 4.37 -22.10 12.05
N VAL A 123 5.00 -20.92 12.11
CA VAL A 123 5.49 -20.19 10.93
C VAL A 123 6.49 -21.02 10.13
N LEU A 124 7.48 -21.62 10.80
CA LEU A 124 8.47 -22.50 10.16
C LEU A 124 7.85 -23.75 9.54
N LYS A 125 6.85 -24.34 10.20
CA LYS A 125 6.11 -25.49 9.67
C LYS A 125 5.38 -25.13 8.37
N ASN A 126 4.73 -23.98 8.31
CA ASN A 126 3.96 -23.53 7.13
C ASN A 126 4.85 -23.00 6.01
N ASN A 127 6.05 -22.51 6.34
CA ASN A 127 7.01 -21.92 5.41
C ASN A 127 8.38 -22.60 5.55
N PRO A 128 8.54 -23.84 5.04
CA PRO A 128 9.70 -24.70 5.33
C PRO A 128 11.03 -24.20 4.74
N THR A 129 11.00 -23.17 3.91
CA THR A 129 12.21 -22.48 3.45
C THR A 129 12.79 -21.53 4.49
N PHE A 130 12.03 -21.17 5.52
CA PHE A 130 12.47 -20.32 6.62
C PHE A 130 13.18 -21.13 7.70
N THR A 131 14.06 -20.46 8.40
CA THR A 131 14.73 -20.94 9.60
C THR A 131 14.56 -19.90 10.71
N ALA A 132 14.93 -20.26 11.94
CA ALA A 132 14.96 -19.31 13.05
C ALA A 132 15.88 -18.10 12.79
N LYS A 133 16.83 -18.22 11.85
CA LYS A 133 17.77 -17.16 11.46
C LYS A 133 17.33 -16.35 10.25
N THR A 134 16.20 -16.71 9.62
CA THR A 134 15.61 -15.89 8.55
C THR A 134 15.28 -14.52 9.11
N THR A 135 15.65 -13.45 8.40
CA THR A 135 15.38 -12.07 8.84
C THR A 135 13.99 -11.62 8.41
N ARG A 136 13.48 -10.52 9.02
CA ARG A 136 12.20 -9.92 8.63
C ARG A 136 12.21 -9.51 7.16
N LEU A 137 13.30 -8.85 6.69
CA LEU A 137 13.43 -8.45 5.29
C LEU A 137 13.46 -9.65 4.33
N GLU A 138 14.04 -10.80 4.73
CA GLU A 138 13.98 -12.02 3.92
C GLU A 138 12.56 -12.57 3.82
N VAL A 139 11.71 -12.38 4.84
CA VAL A 139 10.27 -12.71 4.75
C VAL A 139 9.57 -11.80 3.74
N TYR A 140 9.83 -10.48 3.77
CA TYR A 140 9.31 -9.55 2.76
C TYR A 140 9.80 -9.90 1.35
N ASP A 141 11.08 -10.27 1.20
CA ASP A 141 11.64 -10.73 -0.08
C ASP A 141 10.95 -12.00 -0.59
N ALA A 142 10.65 -12.95 0.31
CA ALA A 142 9.93 -14.17 -0.05
C ALA A 142 8.49 -13.88 -0.50
N ILE A 143 7.81 -12.91 0.13
CA ILE A 143 6.49 -12.45 -0.31
C ILE A 143 6.60 -11.81 -1.70
N ALA A 144 7.58 -10.93 -1.93
CA ALA A 144 7.76 -10.28 -3.22
C ALA A 144 8.09 -11.29 -4.35
N ALA A 145 8.90 -12.30 -4.05
CA ALA A 145 9.20 -13.38 -5.00
C ALA A 145 7.94 -14.20 -5.35
N GLU A 146 7.12 -14.51 -4.36
CA GLU A 146 5.88 -15.24 -4.58
C GLU A 146 4.82 -14.36 -5.29
N CYS A 147 4.76 -13.06 -5.02
CA CYS A 147 3.95 -12.10 -5.76
C CYS A 147 4.33 -12.10 -7.25
N LEU A 148 5.63 -12.07 -7.56
CA LEU A 148 6.11 -12.18 -8.93
C LEU A 148 5.65 -13.48 -9.59
N ARG A 149 5.79 -14.61 -8.89
CA ARG A 149 5.40 -15.95 -9.38
C ARG A 149 3.90 -16.07 -9.64
N GLN A 150 3.06 -15.47 -8.79
CA GLN A 150 1.59 -15.50 -8.93
C GLN A 150 1.03 -14.33 -9.74
N GLN A 151 1.87 -13.43 -10.24
CA GLN A 151 1.46 -12.22 -10.96
C GLN A 151 0.54 -11.32 -10.11
N ILE A 152 1.01 -10.97 -8.92
CA ILE A 152 0.37 -10.05 -7.97
C ILE A 152 1.27 -8.83 -7.82
N TYR A 153 0.73 -7.64 -8.03
CA TYR A 153 1.44 -6.37 -7.84
C TYR A 153 1.57 -6.03 -6.35
N ILE A 154 2.56 -5.21 -6.03
CA ILE A 154 2.82 -4.76 -4.66
C ILE A 154 2.76 -3.23 -4.61
N ASP A 155 1.95 -2.70 -3.69
CA ASP A 155 2.10 -1.39 -3.10
C ASP A 155 2.84 -1.56 -1.76
N LEU A 156 4.00 -0.91 -1.61
CA LEU A 156 4.80 -0.97 -0.38
C LEU A 156 4.45 0.23 0.49
N ASP A 157 3.87 0.01 1.66
CA ASP A 157 3.32 1.06 2.48
C ASP A 157 4.09 1.28 3.80
N ASN A 158 4.55 2.51 4.03
CA ASN A 158 5.02 2.95 5.34
C ASN A 158 3.82 3.24 6.25
N HIS A 159 3.39 2.24 7.00
CA HIS A 159 2.14 2.29 7.73
C HIS A 159 2.22 3.07 9.04
N ILE A 160 3.33 2.93 9.75
CA ILE A 160 3.49 3.50 11.10
C ILE A 160 4.97 3.69 11.42
N SER A 161 5.29 4.52 12.44
CA SER A 161 6.67 4.71 12.90
C SER A 161 7.10 3.61 13.85
N GLU A 162 6.41 3.46 15.00
CA GLU A 162 6.62 2.39 15.97
C GLU A 162 5.80 1.17 15.58
N GLY A 163 6.39 -0.02 15.59
CA GLY A 163 5.72 -1.27 15.23
C GLY A 163 4.62 -1.64 16.21
N LYS A 164 3.37 -1.32 15.85
CA LYS A 164 2.17 -1.63 16.65
C LYS A 164 0.90 -1.43 15.83
N TRP A 165 -0.23 -1.69 16.45
CA TRP A 165 -1.53 -1.39 15.85
C TRP A 165 -1.69 0.12 15.57
N CYS A 166 -2.09 0.49 14.37
CA CYS A 166 -2.47 1.84 13.94
C CYS A 166 -4.02 1.98 14.00
N CYS A 167 -4.68 3.12 14.12
CA CYS A 167 -4.14 4.46 14.13
C CYS A 167 -4.95 5.30 15.12
N GLY A 168 -4.42 5.53 16.32
CA GLY A 168 -5.01 6.43 17.32
C GLY A 168 -4.52 7.87 17.16
N GLY A 169 -5.32 8.84 17.62
CA GLY A 169 -4.91 10.25 17.68
C GLY A 169 -3.93 10.57 18.82
N GLU A 170 -3.69 9.60 19.72
CA GLU A 170 -2.86 9.74 20.91
C GLU A 170 -1.70 8.75 20.95
N ASP A 171 -1.45 8.01 19.86
CA ASP A 171 -0.50 6.91 19.83
C ASP A 171 0.96 7.32 19.59
N GLY A 172 1.23 8.62 19.47
CA GLY A 172 2.57 9.16 19.22
C GLY A 172 3.07 8.99 17.77
N ASN A 173 2.27 8.39 16.90
CA ASN A 173 2.61 8.11 15.48
C ASN A 173 1.83 9.00 14.51
N THR A 174 1.24 10.09 14.97
CA THR A 174 0.21 10.84 14.24
C THR A 174 0.75 11.72 13.12
N TRP A 175 1.81 12.47 13.42
CA TRP A 175 2.36 13.53 12.59
C TRP A 175 3.86 13.67 12.76
N TRP A 176 4.55 14.24 11.78
CA TRP A 176 6.00 14.48 11.83
C TRP A 176 6.38 15.32 13.06
N GLY A 177 7.24 14.78 13.89
CA GLY A 177 7.65 15.37 15.16
C GLY A 177 6.84 14.94 16.39
N ASP A 178 5.88 14.03 16.22
CA ASP A 178 5.23 13.37 17.35
C ASP A 178 6.19 12.42 18.08
N THR A 179 5.83 11.96 19.27
CA THR A 179 6.73 11.26 20.19
C THR A 179 7.41 10.03 19.60
N GLN A 180 6.74 9.31 18.72
CA GLN A 180 7.26 8.15 18.00
C GLN A 180 7.55 8.44 16.51
N PHE A 181 7.27 9.65 16.03
CA PHE A 181 7.40 10.00 14.62
C PHE A 181 8.57 10.97 14.37
N ASP A 182 9.79 10.47 14.43
CA ASP A 182 10.99 11.21 14.03
C ASP A 182 11.05 11.35 12.51
N THR A 183 11.10 12.61 12.03
CA THR A 183 11.11 12.93 10.61
C THR A 183 12.35 12.39 9.88
N ALA A 184 13.54 12.45 10.52
CA ALA A 184 14.77 11.98 9.89
C ALA A 184 14.79 10.44 9.76
N LYS A 185 14.28 9.74 10.77
CA LYS A 185 14.11 8.29 10.75
C LYS A 185 13.12 7.87 9.66
N TRP A 186 11.99 8.57 9.54
CA TRP A 186 11.01 8.32 8.50
C TRP A 186 11.58 8.49 7.09
N VAL A 187 12.30 9.60 6.81
CA VAL A 187 12.97 9.85 5.53
C VAL A 187 13.98 8.73 5.23
N ARG A 188 14.83 8.40 6.21
CA ARG A 188 15.81 7.33 6.08
C ARG A 188 15.15 5.97 5.85
N GLY A 189 14.08 5.68 6.60
CA GLY A 189 13.31 4.44 6.50
C GLY A 189 12.68 4.26 5.12
N GLY A 190 12.05 5.31 4.59
CA GLY A 190 11.47 5.32 3.24
C GLY A 190 12.52 5.08 2.16
N ALA A 191 13.67 5.78 2.23
CA ALA A 191 14.78 5.59 1.30
C ALA A 191 15.38 4.18 1.39
N TYR A 192 15.57 3.66 2.60
CA TYR A 192 16.08 2.30 2.81
C TYR A 192 15.18 1.25 2.16
N MET A 193 13.87 1.31 2.43
CA MET A 193 12.91 0.37 1.87
C MET A 193 12.77 0.53 0.35
N ALA A 194 12.88 1.75 -0.19
CA ALA A 194 12.93 1.97 -1.63
C ALA A 194 14.13 1.28 -2.28
N ALA A 195 15.33 1.48 -1.73
CA ALA A 195 16.56 0.83 -2.19
C ALA A 195 16.48 -0.70 -2.09
N HIS A 196 15.95 -1.22 -0.98
CA HIS A 196 15.79 -2.66 -0.76
C HIS A 196 14.80 -3.27 -1.74
N ALA A 197 13.62 -2.67 -1.87
CA ALA A 197 12.52 -3.17 -2.70
C ALA A 197 12.69 -2.88 -4.21
N LYS A 198 13.72 -2.13 -4.61
CA LYS A 198 14.08 -1.92 -6.02
C LYS A 198 14.29 -3.23 -6.80
N LYS A 199 14.70 -4.30 -6.09
CA LYS A 199 14.88 -5.65 -6.63
C LYS A 199 13.58 -6.45 -6.78
N TRP A 200 12.40 -5.89 -6.37
CA TRP A 200 11.10 -6.55 -6.48
C TRP A 200 10.39 -6.12 -7.76
N PRO A 201 10.40 -6.94 -8.83
CA PRO A 201 9.84 -6.51 -10.12
C PRO A 201 8.34 -6.23 -10.07
N ALA A 202 7.62 -6.88 -9.14
CA ALA A 202 6.17 -6.71 -8.95
C ALA A 202 5.79 -5.45 -8.15
N LYS A 203 6.76 -4.72 -7.55
CA LYS A 203 6.48 -3.45 -6.86
C LYS A 203 6.11 -2.37 -7.87
N VAL A 204 4.91 -1.84 -7.75
CA VAL A 204 4.38 -0.76 -8.61
C VAL A 204 4.53 0.58 -7.91
N THR A 205 4.11 0.66 -6.64
CA THR A 205 4.00 1.89 -5.87
C THR A 205 4.69 1.76 -4.51
N GLN A 206 5.02 2.92 -3.93
CA GLN A 206 5.47 3.05 -2.55
C GLN A 206 4.79 4.22 -1.89
N SER A 207 3.95 3.94 -0.89
CA SER A 207 3.29 4.95 -0.07
C SER A 207 4.27 5.56 0.94
N LEU A 208 4.26 6.90 1.02
CA LEU A 208 5.19 7.63 1.88
C LEU A 208 4.82 7.52 3.35
N ARG A 209 3.53 7.62 3.66
CA ARG A 209 3.02 7.52 5.02
C ARG A 209 1.53 7.26 5.05
N ASN A 210 1.11 6.19 5.73
CA ASN A 210 -0.29 5.91 6.01
C ASN A 210 -0.86 6.89 7.04
N GLU A 211 -2.03 7.44 6.74
CA GLU A 211 -2.89 8.17 7.66
C GLU A 211 -2.23 9.26 8.51
N PRO A 212 -1.65 10.31 7.88
CA PRO A 212 -1.29 11.52 8.61
C PRO A 212 -2.53 12.09 9.31
N ARG A 213 -2.45 12.27 10.64
CA ARG A 213 -3.60 12.61 11.47
C ARG A 213 -3.26 13.59 12.56
N GLU A 214 -4.30 14.18 13.13
CA GLU A 214 -4.16 15.18 14.19
C GLU A 214 -3.60 14.56 15.47
N PRO A 215 -2.50 15.12 16.04
CA PRO A 215 -1.99 14.72 17.35
C PRO A 215 -2.88 15.29 18.46
N THR A 216 -3.85 14.53 18.92
CA THR A 216 -4.90 15.00 19.84
C THR A 216 -4.38 15.19 21.29
N ASN A 217 -3.29 14.54 21.66
CA ASN A 217 -2.61 14.71 22.96
C ASN A 217 -1.39 15.64 22.91
N ASN A 218 -1.09 16.26 21.76
CA ASN A 218 0.05 17.16 21.56
C ASN A 218 -0.38 18.47 20.90
N ASN A 219 -1.09 19.32 21.66
CA ASN A 219 -1.61 20.60 21.16
C ASN A 219 -0.52 21.49 20.56
N LYS A 220 0.68 21.49 21.16
CA LYS A 220 1.82 22.29 20.67
C LYS A 220 2.22 21.88 19.26
N LEU A 221 2.34 20.60 19.00
CA LEU A 221 2.67 20.06 17.68
C LEU A 221 1.54 20.33 16.69
N ARG A 222 0.29 20.05 17.10
CA ARG A 222 -0.91 20.28 16.28
C ARG A 222 -0.96 21.73 15.80
N ASP A 223 -0.91 22.68 16.72
CA ASP A 223 -1.08 24.11 16.41
C ASP A 223 0.09 24.67 15.60
N ALA A 224 1.30 24.09 15.76
CA ALA A 224 2.48 24.51 15.04
C ALA A 224 2.60 23.96 13.62
N SER A 225 2.17 22.71 13.37
CA SER A 225 2.54 22.03 12.12
C SER A 225 1.48 21.10 11.52
N TYR A 226 0.34 20.83 12.17
CA TYR A 226 -0.71 20.04 11.55
C TYR A 226 -1.51 20.87 10.55
N ASN A 227 -0.97 21.02 9.35
CA ASN A 227 -1.54 21.83 8.28
C ASN A 227 -1.04 21.38 6.89
N TRP A 228 -1.72 21.83 5.84
CA TRP A 228 -1.42 21.46 4.45
C TRP A 228 -0.04 21.90 3.97
N SER A 229 0.43 23.06 4.38
CA SER A 229 1.75 23.56 4.02
C SER A 229 2.87 22.64 4.56
N ASP A 230 2.73 22.14 5.79
CA ASP A 230 3.71 21.22 6.37
C ASP A 230 3.55 19.81 5.81
N LEU A 231 2.31 19.31 5.55
CA LEU A 231 2.12 18.06 4.82
C LEU A 231 2.90 18.09 3.49
N TYR A 232 2.68 19.11 2.69
CA TYR A 232 3.32 19.26 1.39
C TYR A 232 4.83 19.26 1.48
N LYS A 233 5.37 20.00 2.46
CA LYS A 233 6.81 20.01 2.77
C LYS A 233 7.35 18.62 3.07
N TYR A 234 6.70 17.89 3.96
CA TYR A 234 7.16 16.55 4.35
C TYR A 234 6.99 15.54 3.23
N MET A 235 5.87 15.56 2.51
CA MET A 235 5.67 14.68 1.36
C MET A 235 6.76 14.86 0.30
N ARG A 236 7.15 16.11 -0.01
CA ARG A 236 8.28 16.38 -0.92
C ARG A 236 9.60 15.80 -0.38
N GLN A 237 9.87 15.98 0.91
CA GLN A 237 11.08 15.47 1.53
C GLN A 237 11.17 13.94 1.46
N GLY A 238 10.08 13.25 1.78
CA GLY A 238 9.99 11.79 1.67
C GLY A 238 10.07 11.30 0.23
N ALA A 239 9.37 11.97 -0.68
CA ALA A 239 9.38 11.65 -2.11
C ALA A 239 10.78 11.79 -2.73
N ASP A 240 11.49 12.86 -2.42
CA ASP A 240 12.87 13.05 -2.87
C ASP A 240 13.79 11.91 -2.40
N ALA A 241 13.66 11.50 -1.15
CA ALA A 241 14.47 10.43 -0.57
C ALA A 241 14.17 9.07 -1.21
N VAL A 242 12.90 8.75 -1.43
CA VAL A 242 12.47 7.53 -2.13
C VAL A 242 12.95 7.54 -3.58
N HIS A 243 12.75 8.63 -4.30
CA HIS A 243 13.18 8.75 -5.70
C HIS A 243 14.70 8.66 -5.88
N GLN A 244 15.48 9.24 -4.99
CA GLN A 244 16.94 9.10 -5.01
C GLN A 244 17.39 7.64 -4.83
N ALA A 245 16.69 6.88 -3.99
CA ALA A 245 16.98 5.48 -3.72
C ALA A 245 16.49 4.54 -4.84
N ASP A 246 15.32 4.81 -5.39
CA ASP A 246 14.72 4.07 -6.51
C ASP A 246 14.03 5.03 -7.49
N PRO A 247 14.72 5.49 -8.56
CA PRO A 247 14.15 6.38 -9.57
C PRO A 247 12.94 5.80 -10.34
N ASN A 248 12.74 4.49 -10.27
CA ASN A 248 11.61 3.83 -10.94
C ASN A 248 10.35 3.76 -10.07
N ALA A 249 10.47 3.98 -8.75
CA ALA A 249 9.32 3.92 -7.85
C ALA A 249 8.27 4.96 -8.24
N ILE A 250 7.01 4.54 -8.33
CA ILE A 250 5.87 5.46 -8.27
C ILE A 250 5.60 5.74 -6.80
N ILE A 251 5.47 7.01 -6.46
CA ILE A 251 5.35 7.50 -5.11
C ILE A 251 3.90 7.85 -4.82
N VAL A 252 3.36 7.28 -3.76
CA VAL A 252 2.00 7.56 -3.30
C VAL A 252 2.06 8.65 -2.22
N ILE A 253 1.33 9.73 -2.47
CA ILE A 253 1.23 10.89 -1.58
C ILE A 253 -0.07 10.82 -0.81
N SER A 254 0.06 10.87 0.51
CA SER A 254 -1.03 10.81 1.46
C SER A 254 -1.74 12.17 1.62
N GLY A 255 -2.97 12.12 2.10
CA GLY A 255 -3.76 13.29 2.46
C GLY A 255 -3.66 13.66 3.95
N MET A 256 -4.57 14.51 4.39
CA MET A 256 -4.77 14.83 5.81
C MET A 256 -5.97 14.08 6.38
N ASN A 257 -6.09 14.15 7.71
CA ASN A 257 -7.22 13.60 8.46
C ASN A 257 -7.47 12.12 8.11
N TYR A 258 -6.46 11.27 8.34
CA TYR A 258 -6.53 9.83 8.03
C TYR A 258 -6.70 9.55 6.51
N ASP A 259 -5.99 10.29 5.67
CA ASP A 259 -6.08 10.20 4.20
C ASP A 259 -7.51 10.39 3.64
N THR A 260 -8.40 11.04 4.41
CA THR A 260 -9.79 11.18 3.97
C THR A 260 -9.98 12.21 2.87
N TYR A 261 -8.99 13.10 2.60
CA TYR A 261 -9.07 14.05 1.50
C TYR A 261 -7.70 14.56 1.04
N VAL A 262 -7.59 14.86 -0.26
CA VAL A 262 -6.37 15.31 -0.94
C VAL A 262 -6.60 16.54 -1.81
N THR A 263 -7.72 17.23 -1.66
CA THR A 263 -8.16 18.34 -2.52
C THR A 263 -7.09 19.40 -2.78
N PRO A 264 -6.32 19.90 -1.79
CA PRO A 264 -5.31 20.92 -2.04
C PRO A 264 -4.15 20.49 -2.95
N LEU A 265 -3.96 19.18 -3.14
CA LEU A 265 -2.89 18.65 -4.00
C LEU A 265 -3.24 18.70 -5.50
N TYR A 266 -4.52 18.87 -5.85
CA TYR A 266 -4.94 18.88 -7.26
C TYR A 266 -5.78 20.08 -7.70
N SER A 267 -6.39 20.82 -6.74
CA SER A 267 -7.36 21.87 -7.07
C SER A 267 -6.72 23.23 -7.44
N GLY A 268 -5.42 23.41 -7.19
CA GLY A 268 -4.77 24.70 -7.35
C GLY A 268 -5.05 25.68 -6.22
N GLU A 269 -5.69 25.24 -5.13
CA GLU A 269 -5.91 26.11 -3.97
C GLU A 269 -4.63 26.38 -3.19
N LYS A 270 -4.63 27.53 -2.50
CA LYS A 270 -3.51 27.93 -1.65
C LYS A 270 -3.52 27.15 -0.33
N MET A 271 -2.45 26.42 -0.07
CA MET A 271 -2.26 25.66 1.18
C MET A 271 -1.98 26.61 2.34
N LYS A 272 -2.65 26.40 3.45
CA LYS A 272 -2.42 27.17 4.67
C LYS A 272 -1.33 26.51 5.52
N PRO A 273 -0.54 27.30 6.30
CA PRO A 273 -0.62 28.77 6.45
C PRO A 273 0.19 29.57 5.43
N ARG A 274 1.11 28.95 4.67
CA ARG A 274 2.10 29.71 3.87
C ARG A 274 1.61 30.16 2.49
N GLY A 275 0.53 29.59 1.97
CA GLY A 275 -0.11 30.00 0.73
C GLY A 275 0.53 29.46 -0.54
N GLU A 276 1.41 28.46 -0.43
CA GLU A 276 1.91 27.72 -1.59
C GLU A 276 0.79 26.92 -2.28
N VAL A 277 0.95 26.70 -3.57
CA VAL A 277 0.10 25.85 -4.40
C VAL A 277 0.90 24.60 -4.79
N PHE A 278 0.25 23.46 -4.93
CA PHE A 278 0.91 22.26 -5.43
C PHE A 278 1.56 22.55 -6.80
N ASN A 279 2.81 22.11 -6.97
CA ASN A 279 3.55 22.24 -8.21
C ASN A 279 4.39 20.98 -8.46
N ARG A 280 4.18 20.32 -9.60
CA ARG A 280 4.97 19.13 -9.99
C ARG A 280 6.46 19.40 -10.13
N ASP A 281 6.85 20.64 -10.49
CA ASP A 281 8.25 21.03 -10.63
C ASP A 281 9.00 21.04 -9.28
N ASP A 282 8.29 21.13 -8.17
CA ASP A 282 8.87 20.97 -6.82
C ASP A 282 9.45 19.57 -6.56
N PHE A 283 9.09 18.59 -7.39
CA PHE A 283 9.55 17.19 -7.31
C PHE A 283 10.67 16.88 -8.32
N LYS A 284 11.51 17.89 -8.66
CA LYS A 284 12.77 17.72 -9.40
C LYS A 284 12.69 16.89 -10.68
N GLY A 285 11.62 17.10 -11.47
CA GLY A 285 11.40 16.44 -12.75
C GLY A 285 10.66 15.08 -12.68
N TYR A 286 10.74 14.31 -11.60
CA TYR A 286 9.96 13.07 -11.45
C TYR A 286 8.48 13.33 -11.10
N GLY A 287 8.15 14.51 -10.66
CA GLY A 287 6.75 14.90 -10.36
C GLY A 287 5.80 14.76 -11.55
N LYS A 288 6.32 14.74 -12.78
CA LYS A 288 5.53 14.66 -14.00
C LYS A 288 4.87 13.29 -14.18
N ASP A 289 5.57 12.21 -13.78
CA ASP A 289 5.16 10.85 -14.12
C ASP A 289 5.36 9.81 -13.00
N LYS A 290 5.64 10.24 -11.75
CA LYS A 290 5.89 9.35 -10.62
C LYS A 290 4.99 9.55 -9.41
N LEU A 291 3.97 10.40 -9.48
CA LEU A 291 3.12 10.72 -8.34
C LEU A 291 1.71 10.15 -8.49
N VAL A 292 1.21 9.56 -7.43
CA VAL A 292 -0.14 9.05 -7.24
C VAL A 292 -0.68 9.61 -5.94
N LEU A 293 -1.98 9.89 -5.84
CA LEU A 293 -2.63 10.28 -4.60
C LEU A 293 -3.35 9.08 -3.97
N GLU A 294 -3.38 9.01 -2.66
CA GLU A 294 -4.19 8.03 -1.94
C GLU A 294 -5.28 8.69 -1.10
N ILE A 295 -6.41 7.98 -0.99
CA ILE A 295 -7.50 8.34 -0.09
C ILE A 295 -7.99 7.11 0.65
N HIS A 296 -8.59 7.33 1.84
CA HIS A 296 -9.24 6.33 2.66
C HIS A 296 -10.72 6.67 2.89
N THR A 297 -11.54 5.66 3.11
CA THR A 297 -12.93 5.85 3.55
C THR A 297 -13.41 4.74 4.45
N TYR A 298 -13.96 5.13 5.59
CA TYR A 298 -14.62 4.26 6.54
C TYR A 298 -16.02 4.78 6.91
N GLU A 299 -16.70 5.43 5.95
CA GLU A 299 -18.09 5.88 6.10
C GLU A 299 -19.10 4.70 6.07
N ASN A 300 -18.71 3.58 6.70
CA ASN A 300 -19.40 2.29 6.64
C ASN A 300 -20.77 2.23 7.37
N LYS A 301 -21.13 3.28 8.10
CA LYS A 301 -22.46 3.47 8.67
C LYS A 301 -23.33 4.42 7.83
N GLY A 302 -22.82 4.87 6.69
CA GLY A 302 -23.56 5.75 5.79
C GLY A 302 -24.77 5.06 5.15
N THR A 303 -25.91 5.74 5.14
CA THR A 303 -27.18 5.21 4.61
C THR A 303 -27.51 5.69 3.21
N SER A 304 -26.66 6.54 2.62
CA SER A 304 -26.86 7.17 1.31
C SER A 304 -25.69 6.96 0.37
N CYS A 305 -25.88 6.13 -0.66
CA CYS A 305 -24.88 5.95 -1.70
C CYS A 305 -24.57 7.23 -2.50
N PRO A 306 -25.55 8.08 -2.88
CA PRO A 306 -25.26 9.38 -3.48
C PRO A 306 -24.33 10.26 -2.62
N SER A 307 -24.55 10.32 -1.32
CA SER A 307 -23.69 11.10 -0.41
C SER A 307 -22.29 10.51 -0.32
N LEU A 308 -22.14 9.20 -0.24
CA LEU A 308 -20.84 8.52 -0.22
C LEU A 308 -20.06 8.78 -1.53
N ARG A 309 -20.70 8.66 -2.69
CA ARG A 309 -20.11 8.96 -4.00
C ARG A 309 -19.67 10.42 -4.10
N TYR A 310 -20.53 11.35 -3.64
CA TYR A 310 -20.21 12.78 -3.59
C TYR A 310 -18.98 13.07 -2.73
N ASN A 311 -18.92 12.48 -1.53
CA ASN A 311 -17.78 12.65 -0.64
C ASN A 311 -16.48 12.12 -1.26
N LEU A 312 -16.49 10.90 -1.77
CA LEU A 312 -15.30 10.30 -2.39
C LEU A 312 -14.85 11.07 -3.65
N TYR A 313 -15.80 11.54 -4.46
CA TYR A 313 -15.47 12.35 -5.62
C TYR A 313 -14.76 13.64 -5.20
N ASN A 314 -15.39 14.47 -4.37
CA ASN A 314 -14.87 15.78 -4.02
C ASN A 314 -13.63 15.75 -3.10
N LYS A 315 -13.43 14.66 -2.36
CA LYS A 315 -12.28 14.51 -1.47
C LYS A 315 -11.04 13.92 -2.16
N GLY A 316 -11.21 13.31 -3.34
CA GLY A 316 -10.07 12.69 -4.02
C GLY A 316 -10.29 12.32 -5.48
N PHE A 317 -11.31 11.52 -5.82
CA PHE A 317 -11.47 11.03 -7.19
C PHE A 317 -11.72 12.11 -8.24
N GLN A 318 -12.10 13.31 -7.84
CA GLN A 318 -12.18 14.48 -8.71
C GLN A 318 -10.84 14.74 -9.44
N ALA A 319 -9.69 14.51 -8.76
CA ALA A 319 -8.36 14.64 -9.36
C ALA A 319 -8.16 13.78 -10.62
N MET A 320 -8.98 12.75 -10.82
CA MET A 320 -8.92 11.88 -11.99
C MET A 320 -9.71 12.44 -13.19
N ASN A 321 -10.44 13.53 -13.05
CA ASN A 321 -11.31 14.10 -14.08
C ASN A 321 -10.72 15.37 -14.68
N GLU A 322 -9.97 15.23 -15.77
CA GLU A 322 -9.35 16.39 -16.47
C GLU A 322 -10.35 17.41 -17.05
N SER A 323 -11.61 17.02 -17.16
CA SER A 323 -12.68 17.91 -17.65
C SER A 323 -13.36 18.72 -16.53
N ASP A 324 -13.04 18.44 -15.26
CA ASP A 324 -13.59 19.20 -14.13
C ASP A 324 -12.85 20.52 -13.94
N PRO A 325 -13.53 21.66 -13.96
CA PRO A 325 -12.89 22.99 -13.86
C PRO A 325 -12.19 23.25 -12.51
N ASN A 326 -12.46 22.42 -11.50
CA ASN A 326 -11.80 22.52 -10.19
C ASN A 326 -10.53 21.66 -10.11
N VAL A 327 -10.11 21.01 -11.20
CA VAL A 327 -8.88 20.21 -11.26
C VAL A 327 -7.81 21.00 -12.02
N ALA A 328 -6.82 21.49 -11.28
CA ALA A 328 -5.63 22.12 -11.85
C ALA A 328 -4.58 21.09 -12.26
N GLU A 329 -4.49 19.96 -11.51
CA GLU A 329 -3.52 18.89 -11.74
C GLU A 329 -4.21 17.53 -11.76
N VAL A 330 -4.10 16.80 -12.87
CA VAL A 330 -4.68 15.46 -13.00
C VAL A 330 -3.76 14.41 -12.40
N PHE A 331 -4.31 13.53 -11.55
CA PHE A 331 -3.59 12.44 -10.92
C PHE A 331 -4.30 11.10 -11.05
N PRO A 332 -3.56 9.98 -11.05
CA PRO A 332 -4.13 8.73 -10.60
C PRO A 332 -4.43 8.84 -9.10
N VAL A 333 -5.59 8.33 -8.68
CA VAL A 333 -5.99 8.26 -7.27
C VAL A 333 -6.28 6.81 -6.93
N MET A 334 -5.74 6.34 -5.80
CA MET A 334 -6.00 5.02 -5.24
C MET A 334 -6.81 5.13 -3.96
N LEU A 335 -7.85 4.30 -3.80
CA LEU A 335 -8.51 4.09 -2.52
C LEU A 335 -7.74 2.98 -1.79
N THR A 336 -6.70 3.36 -1.04
CA THR A 336 -5.76 2.41 -0.44
C THR A 336 -6.28 1.75 0.82
N GLU A 337 -7.32 2.34 1.44
CA GLU A 337 -8.09 1.68 2.49
C GLU A 337 -9.58 1.99 2.42
N PHE A 338 -10.34 0.95 2.55
CA PHE A 338 -11.76 0.95 2.86
C PHE A 338 -12.11 -0.41 3.46
N GLY A 339 -13.16 -0.49 4.27
CA GLY A 339 -13.50 -1.78 4.87
C GLY A 339 -14.70 -1.69 5.80
N GLN A 340 -15.11 -2.84 6.25
CA GLN A 340 -16.23 -3.03 7.18
C GLN A 340 -16.03 -4.31 7.99
N ALA A 341 -16.78 -4.47 9.07
CA ALA A 341 -16.89 -5.75 9.72
C ALA A 341 -17.43 -6.81 8.74
N MET A 342 -16.92 -8.03 8.81
CA MET A 342 -17.30 -9.13 7.90
C MET A 342 -18.52 -9.91 8.39
N ASN A 343 -19.00 -9.67 9.62
CA ASN A 343 -20.15 -10.37 10.19
C ASN A 343 -20.87 -9.52 11.25
N GLY A 344 -21.98 -10.03 11.76
CA GLY A 344 -22.74 -9.41 12.85
C GLY A 344 -23.51 -8.15 12.47
N ALA A 345 -23.98 -7.43 13.48
CA ALA A 345 -24.79 -6.23 13.30
C ALA A 345 -24.04 -5.10 12.55
N ASP A 346 -22.73 -4.99 12.75
CA ASP A 346 -21.92 -3.97 12.08
C ASP A 346 -21.81 -4.23 10.57
N TYR A 347 -21.78 -5.51 10.12
CA TYR A 347 -21.87 -5.85 8.71
C TYR A 347 -23.23 -5.49 8.12
N GLU A 348 -24.32 -5.78 8.84
CA GLU A 348 -25.68 -5.44 8.41
C GLU A 348 -25.86 -3.92 8.21
N THR A 349 -25.28 -3.10 9.11
CA THR A 349 -25.29 -1.64 8.96
C THR A 349 -24.45 -1.13 7.80
N ALA A 350 -23.41 -1.87 7.40
CA ALA A 350 -22.51 -1.50 6.32
C ALA A 350 -23.03 -1.87 4.91
N LYS A 351 -24.17 -2.52 4.76
CA LYS A 351 -24.66 -3.01 3.45
C LYS A 351 -24.81 -1.94 2.38
N THR A 352 -25.27 -0.74 2.75
CA THR A 352 -25.36 0.38 1.79
C THR A 352 -23.97 0.80 1.31
N TYR A 353 -23.00 0.91 2.22
CA TYR A 353 -21.63 1.25 1.92
C TYR A 353 -21.00 0.20 0.99
N VAL A 354 -21.09 -1.08 1.35
CA VAL A 354 -20.58 -2.22 0.57
C VAL A 354 -21.17 -2.24 -0.85
N SER A 355 -22.50 -2.16 -0.97
CA SER A 355 -23.19 -2.17 -2.26
C SER A 355 -22.80 -0.94 -3.11
N CYS A 356 -22.66 0.22 -2.48
CA CYS A 356 -22.27 1.45 -3.17
C CYS A 356 -20.86 1.36 -3.73
N LEU A 357 -19.87 0.95 -2.92
CA LEU A 357 -18.47 0.86 -3.36
C LEU A 357 -18.27 -0.22 -4.42
N SER A 358 -18.99 -1.36 -4.32
CA SER A 358 -18.90 -2.44 -5.31
C SER A 358 -19.32 -2.01 -6.73
N GLN A 359 -20.10 -0.95 -6.87
CA GLN A 359 -20.48 -0.34 -8.14
C GLN A 359 -19.60 0.86 -8.49
N TYR A 360 -19.36 1.74 -7.53
CA TYR A 360 -18.70 3.01 -7.78
C TYR A 360 -17.22 2.88 -8.14
N LEU A 361 -16.47 2.00 -7.48
CA LEU A 361 -15.04 1.82 -7.78
C LEU A 361 -14.77 1.29 -9.19
N PRO A 362 -15.53 0.30 -9.71
CA PRO A 362 -15.50 -0.07 -11.13
C PRO A 362 -15.85 1.06 -12.08
N GLU A 363 -16.90 1.86 -11.79
CA GLU A 363 -17.29 3.01 -12.61
C GLU A 363 -16.17 4.05 -12.70
N MET A 364 -15.52 4.33 -11.58
CA MET A 364 -14.35 5.23 -11.51
C MET A 364 -13.11 4.63 -12.16
N GLN A 365 -13.05 3.32 -12.38
CA GLN A 365 -11.85 2.58 -12.80
C GLN A 365 -10.63 2.90 -11.90
N ALA A 366 -10.88 3.13 -10.63
CA ALA A 366 -9.86 3.45 -9.64
C ALA A 366 -9.18 2.18 -9.14
N SER A 367 -7.89 2.27 -8.83
CA SER A 367 -7.19 1.26 -8.05
C SER A 367 -7.62 1.32 -6.59
N TRP A 368 -7.65 0.16 -5.91
CA TRP A 368 -8.09 0.10 -4.53
C TRP A 368 -7.54 -1.11 -3.77
N PHE A 369 -7.49 -1.00 -2.42
CA PHE A 369 -7.11 -2.06 -1.50
C PHE A 369 -8.08 -2.11 -0.32
N ILE A 370 -8.73 -3.27 -0.11
CA ILE A 370 -9.60 -3.46 1.05
C ILE A 370 -8.79 -3.69 2.32
N TRP A 371 -9.22 -3.13 3.42
CA TRP A 371 -8.77 -3.44 4.76
C TRP A 371 -9.61 -4.59 5.30
N VAL A 372 -9.15 -5.84 5.53
CA VAL A 372 -7.78 -6.33 5.60
C VAL A 372 -7.72 -7.85 5.39
N ILE A 373 -6.66 -8.37 4.77
CA ILE A 373 -6.42 -9.81 4.65
C ILE A 373 -5.80 -10.35 5.94
N VAL A 374 -6.66 -10.66 6.89
CA VAL A 374 -6.30 -11.22 8.19
C VAL A 374 -7.44 -12.09 8.73
N GLY A 375 -7.09 -13.10 9.52
CA GLY A 375 -7.97 -13.79 10.45
C GLY A 375 -7.62 -13.37 11.88
N ARG A 376 -6.79 -14.16 12.58
CA ARG A 376 -6.14 -13.73 13.82
C ARG A 376 -4.79 -13.09 13.53
N TYR A 377 -4.51 -11.99 14.22
CA TYR A 377 -3.18 -11.38 14.30
C TYR A 377 -2.26 -12.19 15.21
N TYR A 378 -0.96 -12.01 15.12
CA TYR A 378 -0.03 -12.49 16.13
C TYR A 378 -0.36 -11.89 17.49
N THR A 379 -0.47 -10.57 17.52
CA THR A 379 -0.96 -9.79 18.66
C THR A 379 -1.55 -8.47 18.16
N ARG A 380 -2.50 -7.93 18.89
CA ARG A 380 -3.05 -6.60 18.64
C ARG A 380 -3.46 -5.96 19.94
N GLN A 381 -2.88 -4.79 20.26
CA GLN A 381 -3.15 -4.06 21.49
C GLN A 381 -2.95 -4.94 22.75
N GLY A 382 -1.90 -5.77 22.76
CA GLY A 382 -1.56 -6.67 23.87
C GLY A 382 -2.39 -7.96 23.93
N ILE A 383 -3.34 -8.17 23.02
CA ILE A 383 -4.15 -9.40 22.96
C ILE A 383 -3.54 -10.35 21.95
N GLN A 384 -3.01 -11.46 22.45
CA GLN A 384 -2.48 -12.55 21.62
C GLN A 384 -3.59 -13.23 20.80
N GLU A 385 -3.27 -13.61 19.54
CA GLU A 385 -4.22 -14.29 18.64
C GLU A 385 -5.55 -13.52 18.50
N PHE A 386 -5.49 -12.17 18.41
CA PHE A 386 -6.67 -11.31 18.30
C PHE A 386 -7.46 -11.63 17.03
N ASP A 387 -8.72 -12.04 17.17
CA ASP A 387 -9.64 -12.27 16.04
C ASP A 387 -10.31 -10.96 15.60
N ASP A 388 -9.95 -10.49 14.44
CA ASP A 388 -10.46 -9.22 13.90
C ASP A 388 -11.80 -9.44 13.18
N SER A 389 -12.85 -8.74 13.63
CA SER A 389 -14.15 -8.75 12.95
C SER A 389 -14.10 -8.16 11.52
N TRP A 390 -13.12 -7.31 11.23
CA TRP A 390 -12.89 -6.69 9.91
C TRP A 390 -12.04 -7.56 8.99
N GLY A 391 -11.36 -8.58 9.56
CA GLY A 391 -10.54 -9.48 8.80
C GLY A 391 -11.35 -10.29 7.79
N MET A 392 -10.88 -10.35 6.55
CA MET A 392 -11.53 -11.11 5.48
C MET A 392 -11.47 -12.62 5.71
N LYS A 393 -10.48 -13.11 6.46
CA LYS A 393 -10.25 -14.53 6.74
C LYS A 393 -10.94 -14.98 8.02
N LYS A 394 -11.33 -16.26 8.08
CA LYS A 394 -11.71 -16.90 9.35
C LYS A 394 -10.55 -16.82 10.34
N ALA A 395 -10.84 -16.93 11.62
CA ALA A 395 -9.85 -16.84 12.70
C ALA A 395 -8.61 -17.73 12.46
N ASP A 396 -8.80 -18.92 11.94
CA ASP A 396 -7.76 -19.91 11.62
C ASP A 396 -7.21 -19.80 10.18
N TRP A 397 -7.56 -18.75 9.45
CA TRP A 397 -7.18 -18.49 8.06
C TRP A 397 -7.63 -19.55 7.03
N SER A 398 -8.45 -20.53 7.41
CA SER A 398 -8.86 -21.65 6.55
C SER A 398 -9.80 -21.29 5.40
N GLY A 399 -10.36 -20.07 5.38
CA GLY A 399 -11.32 -19.62 4.37
C GLY A 399 -11.74 -18.19 4.60
N TRP A 400 -12.70 -17.73 3.81
CA TRP A 400 -13.26 -16.37 3.95
C TRP A 400 -14.23 -16.30 5.12
N LYS A 401 -14.21 -15.19 5.87
CA LYS A 401 -15.12 -14.99 7.02
C LYS A 401 -16.55 -14.73 6.55
N ASN A 402 -16.74 -14.13 5.37
CA ASN A 402 -18.04 -13.85 4.76
C ASN A 402 -18.03 -14.22 3.27
N ASP A 403 -18.37 -15.46 2.97
CA ASP A 403 -18.46 -15.96 1.59
C ASP A 403 -19.51 -15.21 0.76
N GLN A 404 -20.63 -14.78 1.37
CA GLN A 404 -21.65 -14.00 0.67
C GLN A 404 -21.10 -12.64 0.21
N TYR A 405 -20.36 -11.92 1.07
CA TYR A 405 -19.71 -10.68 0.69
C TYR A 405 -18.73 -10.89 -0.46
N ILE A 406 -17.89 -11.91 -0.38
CA ILE A 406 -16.90 -12.23 -1.42
C ILE A 406 -17.59 -12.46 -2.77
N GLU A 407 -18.63 -13.31 -2.81
CA GLU A 407 -19.29 -13.69 -4.07
C GLU A 407 -20.20 -12.59 -4.62
N THR A 408 -20.97 -11.91 -3.75
CA THR A 408 -22.00 -10.95 -4.19
C THR A 408 -21.45 -9.59 -4.53
N TYR A 409 -20.42 -9.13 -3.81
CA TYR A 409 -19.93 -7.75 -3.93
C TYR A 409 -18.48 -7.68 -4.39
N LEU A 410 -17.56 -8.40 -3.72
CA LEU A 410 -16.14 -8.20 -3.94
C LEU A 410 -15.66 -8.75 -5.29
N LYS A 411 -16.02 -9.98 -5.67
CA LYS A 411 -15.67 -10.54 -6.99
C LYS A 411 -16.21 -9.71 -8.17
N PRO A 412 -17.49 -9.27 -8.16
CA PRO A 412 -17.98 -8.33 -9.18
C PRO A 412 -17.22 -7.01 -9.23
N GLN A 413 -16.88 -6.44 -8.08
CA GLN A 413 -16.06 -5.22 -7.96
C GLN A 413 -14.68 -5.42 -8.57
N ILE A 414 -13.97 -6.50 -8.22
CA ILE A 414 -12.67 -6.85 -8.81
C ILE A 414 -12.76 -6.95 -10.32
N LYS A 415 -13.71 -7.76 -10.82
CA LYS A 415 -13.93 -7.97 -12.25
C LYS A 415 -14.25 -6.68 -12.98
N GLY A 416 -15.06 -5.81 -12.39
CA GLY A 416 -15.42 -4.51 -12.96
C GLY A 416 -14.25 -3.54 -13.02
N THR A 417 -13.42 -3.51 -11.97
CA THR A 417 -12.23 -2.66 -11.89
C THR A 417 -11.16 -3.09 -12.92
N LEU A 418 -10.90 -4.38 -13.06
CA LEU A 418 -9.80 -4.90 -13.88
C LEU A 418 -10.11 -5.06 -15.37
N ARG A 419 -11.34 -4.77 -15.78
CA ARG A 419 -11.77 -4.76 -17.20
C ARG A 419 -11.13 -3.66 -18.04
#